data_ca5037ac277069e0e709f7829744602f
#
_entry.id   ca5037ac277069e0e709f7829744602f
#
_cell.length_a   1.000
_cell.length_b   1.000
_cell.length_c   1.000
_cell.angle_alpha   90.00
_cell.angle_beta   90.00
_cell.angle_gamma   90.00
#
_symmetry.space_group_name_H-M   'P 1'
#
loop_
_entity.id
_entity.type
_entity.pdbx_description
1 polymer ?
#
loop_
_entity_poly.entity_id
_entity_poly.type
_entity_poly.pdbx_seq_one_letter_code
_entity_poly.pdbx_strand_id
1 'polypeptide(L)'
;MKKKFLSLLVCGLTAASMLTACGKEIEVSDDNSGSGVSQDESGNKTPENVDIANYAAPEKGDTIIEMNIKDYGTVKFRLFPEYASTGCENFIELAKSGYYDGLTFHRVISDFMIQGGDPKGDGTGGASTWGGEFDGGVDSHLIHLPGAVAYANSGSTATNGSQFYIVTGQQNITDDVFVNYETYGYSFSDKQKEQYLQNGGVPFLDGNYTVFGQVFDGLDVVFKIQYAATNSSDKPLSDIIMESVKVSEYSGEELKWHLSDYSWDNPADSEPVNFTPPTEDDDIVVMNIRDYGTVKFRLFPEYAPAGVENFVEHAKEGYYDGLTFHRVINNFMIQGGDPNGNGTGGESIWGDKFDGGTYFNLIHAAGALAYANSGSTATNGSQFYIVTGEVYDDTSIDSLRASGYSLTEDAAEIYRTAGGTPFLDGSYTVFGQVIDGLDVVFEIQKTETDTTNDKPVEDVVIDSVTVEKYDGSDIKWFISDYDTASDDTSGENGAEDSYESEDTEAYAEE
;
A
#
# COMPACT_ATOMS: atom_id res chain seq x y z
N MET A 1 -32.47 3.02 7.83
CA MET A 1 -31.05 3.29 7.67
C MET A 1 -30.27 2.03 8.01
N LYS A 2 -30.25 1.02 7.16
CA LYS A 2 -29.45 -0.22 7.29
C LYS A 2 -29.35 -0.81 5.88
N LYS A 3 -28.45 -0.32 5.03
CA LYS A 3 -28.05 -0.93 3.73
C LYS A 3 -27.02 -0.02 3.03
N LYS A 4 -25.79 0.09 3.55
CA LYS A 4 -24.61 0.65 2.81
C LYS A 4 -23.28 0.24 3.46
N PHE A 5 -23.16 -0.96 4.05
CA PHE A 5 -21.91 -1.49 4.57
C PHE A 5 -21.59 -2.84 3.93
N LEU A 6 -21.55 -2.90 2.60
CA LEU A 6 -21.19 -4.14 1.92
C LEU A 6 -20.46 -3.84 0.60
N SER A 7 -19.37 -3.09 0.65
CA SER A 7 -18.61 -2.75 -0.57
C SER A 7 -17.09 -2.67 -0.39
N LEU A 8 -16.53 -3.07 0.75
CA LEU A 8 -15.08 -2.89 1.00
C LEU A 8 -14.30 -4.21 1.21
N LEU A 9 -14.89 -5.37 0.93
CA LEU A 9 -14.20 -6.66 1.08
C LEU A 9 -13.82 -7.31 -0.27
N VAL A 10 -13.62 -6.54 -1.34
CA VAL A 10 -13.35 -7.07 -2.69
C VAL A 10 -11.88 -6.90 -3.13
N CYS A 11 -11.04 -6.19 -2.39
CA CYS A 11 -9.64 -6.00 -2.79
C CYS A 11 -8.76 -7.26 -2.74
N GLY A 12 -9.11 -8.27 -1.96
CA GLY A 12 -8.32 -9.52 -1.90
C GLY A 12 -8.55 -10.48 -3.08
N LEU A 13 -9.64 -10.34 -3.83
CA LEU A 13 -10.01 -11.29 -4.90
C LEU A 13 -9.59 -10.86 -6.31
N THR A 14 -9.22 -9.61 -6.53
CA THR A 14 -8.78 -9.15 -7.84
C THR A 14 -7.34 -9.59 -8.17
N ALA A 15 -6.51 -9.90 -7.17
CA ALA A 15 -5.16 -10.40 -7.39
C ALA A 15 -5.12 -11.82 -8.03
N ALA A 16 -6.11 -12.67 -7.72
CA ALA A 16 -6.18 -14.01 -8.31
C ALA A 16 -6.63 -14.01 -9.79
N SER A 17 -7.37 -12.97 -10.23
CA SER A 17 -7.82 -12.85 -11.62
C SER A 17 -6.82 -12.16 -12.55
N MET A 18 -5.79 -11.52 -12.04
CA MET A 18 -4.76 -10.84 -12.85
C MET A 18 -3.57 -11.75 -13.26
N LEU A 19 -3.50 -12.98 -12.75
CA LEU A 19 -2.51 -13.98 -13.22
C LEU A 19 -2.97 -14.76 -14.46
N THR A 20 -4.22 -14.57 -14.94
CA THR A 20 -4.78 -15.26 -16.12
C THR A 20 -4.95 -14.36 -17.34
N ALA A 21 -3.95 -13.56 -17.67
CA ALA A 21 -3.93 -12.86 -18.95
C ALA A 21 -3.18 -13.70 -20.00
N CYS A 22 -3.75 -14.82 -20.40
CA CYS A 22 -3.72 -15.35 -21.79
C CYS A 22 -4.54 -16.66 -21.90
N GLY A 23 -5.70 -16.53 -22.46
CA GLY A 23 -6.64 -17.41 -23.13
C GLY A 23 -6.52 -18.92 -23.06
N LYS A 24 -7.54 -19.56 -22.57
CA LYS A 24 -8.37 -20.68 -23.04
C LYS A 24 -8.90 -21.46 -21.86
N GLU A 25 -10.21 -21.69 -21.84
CA GLU A 25 -10.86 -22.71 -21.02
C GLU A 25 -10.20 -24.07 -21.24
N ILE A 26 -9.75 -24.70 -20.17
CA ILE A 26 -9.17 -26.05 -20.20
C ILE A 26 -10.12 -26.95 -19.42
N GLU A 27 -10.66 -27.95 -20.10
CA GLU A 27 -11.33 -29.07 -19.49
C GLU A 27 -10.33 -29.85 -18.60
N VAL A 28 -10.72 -30.09 -17.35
CA VAL A 28 -9.93 -30.84 -16.37
C VAL A 28 -9.99 -32.32 -16.72
N SER A 29 -8.88 -32.91 -17.10
CA SER A 29 -8.72 -34.36 -17.17
C SER A 29 -8.08 -34.87 -15.85
N ASP A 30 -8.78 -35.76 -15.17
CA ASP A 30 -8.32 -36.51 -14.00
C ASP A 30 -7.17 -37.46 -14.43
N ASP A 31 -5.93 -37.09 -14.08
CA ASP A 31 -4.85 -38.07 -13.90
C ASP A 31 -3.91 -37.57 -12.80
N ASN A 32 -4.05 -38.14 -11.61
CA ASN A 32 -3.32 -37.75 -10.42
C ASN A 32 -2.45 -38.90 -9.90
N SER A 33 -1.16 -38.75 -9.97
CA SER A 33 -0.21 -39.58 -9.22
C SER A 33 0.81 -38.69 -8.51
N GLY A 34 0.57 -38.46 -7.22
CA GLY A 34 1.60 -38.05 -6.27
C GLY A 34 1.49 -36.62 -5.73
N SER A 35 0.61 -36.39 -4.80
CA SER A 35 0.76 -35.33 -3.78
C SER A 35 -0.06 -35.73 -2.55
N GLY A 36 0.50 -35.49 -1.36
CA GLY A 36 -0.12 -35.83 -0.07
C GLY A 36 -1.34 -34.98 0.24
N VAL A 37 -2.47 -35.33 -0.34
CA VAL A 37 -3.77 -34.72 -0.07
C VAL A 37 -4.71 -35.79 0.43
N SER A 38 -5.18 -35.68 1.67
CA SER A 38 -6.25 -36.52 2.20
C SER A 38 -7.63 -35.97 1.78
N GLN A 39 -8.55 -36.84 1.33
CA GLN A 39 -9.93 -36.46 1.10
C GLN A 39 -10.77 -36.72 2.35
N ASP A 40 -11.58 -35.77 2.78
CA ASP A 40 -12.58 -35.97 3.79
C ASP A 40 -13.79 -36.77 3.21
N GLU A 41 -14.73 -37.18 4.09
CA GLU A 41 -15.95 -37.94 3.69
C GLU A 41 -16.86 -37.16 2.70
N SER A 42 -16.60 -35.86 2.47
CA SER A 42 -17.35 -35.00 1.52
C SER A 42 -16.62 -34.79 0.19
N GLY A 43 -15.41 -35.37 0.03
CA GLY A 43 -14.59 -35.22 -1.19
C GLY A 43 -13.78 -33.95 -1.26
N ASN A 44 -13.70 -33.16 -0.18
CA ASN A 44 -12.93 -31.96 -0.10
C ASN A 44 -11.45 -32.30 0.12
N LYS A 45 -10.55 -31.71 -0.65
CA LYS A 45 -9.12 -31.94 -0.56
C LYS A 45 -8.55 -31.00 0.51
N THR A 46 -8.40 -31.48 1.74
CA THR A 46 -7.67 -30.74 2.78
C THR A 46 -6.18 -31.09 2.72
N PRO A 47 -5.26 -30.10 2.76
CA PRO A 47 -3.82 -30.36 2.82
C PRO A 47 -3.47 -31.24 4.02
N GLU A 48 -2.41 -32.05 3.90
CA GLU A 48 -1.89 -32.82 5.01
C GLU A 48 -1.50 -31.90 6.17
N ASN A 49 -1.82 -32.33 7.41
CA ASN A 49 -1.48 -31.56 8.62
C ASN A 49 -0.03 -31.88 9.05
N VAL A 50 0.93 -31.51 8.21
CA VAL A 50 2.37 -31.72 8.41
C VAL A 50 3.03 -30.52 9.09
N ASP A 51 4.24 -30.71 9.65
CA ASP A 51 5.03 -29.60 10.19
C ASP A 51 5.52 -28.68 9.07
N ILE A 52 5.32 -27.38 9.21
CA ILE A 52 5.79 -26.40 8.22
C ILE A 52 7.31 -26.24 8.34
N ALA A 53 8.00 -26.35 7.22
CA ALA A 53 9.46 -26.38 7.17
C ALA A 53 10.12 -25.05 6.79
N ASN A 54 9.33 -24.02 6.41
CA ASN A 54 9.88 -22.73 5.95
C ASN A 54 11.01 -22.19 6.85
N TYR A 55 10.81 -22.19 8.16
CA TYR A 55 11.79 -21.66 9.12
C TYR A 55 12.72 -22.74 9.72
N ALA A 56 12.81 -23.92 9.08
CA ALA A 56 13.81 -24.90 9.46
C ALA A 56 15.21 -24.38 9.14
N ALA A 57 16.13 -24.38 10.12
CA ALA A 57 17.48 -23.85 9.94
C ALA A 57 18.29 -24.70 8.95
N PRO A 58 19.07 -24.10 8.03
CA PRO A 58 20.03 -24.85 7.23
C PRO A 58 21.16 -25.40 8.09
N GLU A 59 21.72 -26.51 7.69
CA GLU A 59 22.93 -27.04 8.29
C GLU A 59 24.21 -26.41 7.66
N LYS A 60 25.26 -26.30 8.41
CA LYS A 60 26.53 -25.75 7.90
C LYS A 60 27.04 -26.56 6.70
N GLY A 61 27.24 -25.87 5.58
CA GLY A 61 27.61 -26.47 4.30
C GLY A 61 26.43 -26.70 3.36
N ASP A 62 25.18 -26.45 3.81
CA ASP A 62 24.02 -26.47 2.93
C ASP A 62 24.14 -25.39 1.86
N THR A 63 23.60 -25.68 0.68
CA THR A 63 23.55 -24.73 -0.42
C THR A 63 22.57 -23.64 -0.12
N ILE A 64 23.00 -22.38 -0.21
CA ILE A 64 22.19 -21.17 -0.09
C ILE A 64 22.38 -20.28 -1.32
N ILE A 65 21.49 -19.31 -1.47
CA ILE A 65 21.60 -18.26 -2.49
C ILE A 65 21.88 -16.93 -1.82
N GLU A 66 22.82 -16.16 -2.38
CA GLU A 66 23.08 -14.76 -2.05
C GLU A 66 22.74 -13.91 -3.25
N MET A 67 21.74 -13.04 -3.11
CA MET A 67 21.26 -12.13 -4.14
C MET A 67 21.59 -10.69 -3.72
N ASN A 68 22.49 -10.05 -4.48
CA ASN A 68 22.83 -8.64 -4.26
C ASN A 68 21.94 -7.77 -5.14
N ILE A 69 21.16 -6.87 -4.51
CA ILE A 69 20.21 -5.98 -5.19
C ILE A 69 20.76 -4.57 -5.09
N LYS A 70 20.96 -3.95 -6.26
CA LYS A 70 21.55 -2.63 -6.39
C LYS A 70 20.77 -1.60 -5.55
N ASP A 71 21.51 -0.82 -4.77
CA ASP A 71 21.01 0.27 -3.91
C ASP A 71 20.11 -0.18 -2.74
N TYR A 72 19.77 -1.48 -2.65
CA TYR A 72 18.92 -2.04 -1.59
C TYR A 72 19.68 -2.90 -0.58
N GLY A 73 20.59 -3.76 -1.03
CA GLY A 73 21.36 -4.67 -0.18
C GLY A 73 21.35 -6.11 -0.63
N THR A 74 21.69 -7.01 0.28
CA THR A 74 21.80 -8.44 0.00
C THR A 74 20.68 -9.22 0.67
N VAL A 75 20.06 -10.11 -0.10
CA VAL A 75 19.07 -11.09 0.37
C VAL A 75 19.70 -12.47 0.33
N LYS A 76 19.61 -13.24 1.44
CA LYS A 76 20.05 -14.62 1.48
C LYS A 76 18.88 -15.53 1.77
N PHE A 77 18.80 -16.64 1.03
CA PHE A 77 17.76 -17.62 1.26
C PHE A 77 18.29 -19.05 1.16
N ARG A 78 17.73 -19.91 2.01
CA ARG A 78 17.95 -21.35 1.92
C ARG A 78 17.10 -21.98 0.84
N LEU A 79 17.49 -23.13 0.36
CA LEU A 79 16.75 -23.97 -0.56
C LEU A 79 16.22 -25.22 0.16
N PHE A 80 15.17 -25.83 -0.40
CA PHE A 80 14.51 -27.02 0.12
C PHE A 80 14.54 -28.18 -0.90
N PRO A 81 15.72 -28.74 -1.22
CA PRO A 81 15.82 -29.83 -2.20
C PRO A 81 15.06 -31.10 -1.76
N GLU A 82 14.81 -31.26 -0.46
CA GLU A 82 14.04 -32.38 0.11
C GLU A 82 12.53 -32.31 -0.25
N TYR A 83 12.00 -31.12 -0.52
CA TYR A 83 10.58 -30.88 -0.84
C TYR A 83 10.35 -30.39 -2.28
N ALA A 84 11.33 -29.68 -2.86
CA ALA A 84 11.23 -29.04 -4.18
C ALA A 84 12.52 -29.25 -5.00
N SER A 85 12.96 -30.50 -5.16
CA SER A 85 14.26 -30.83 -5.77
C SER A 85 14.46 -30.25 -7.16
N THR A 86 13.48 -30.40 -8.06
CA THR A 86 13.54 -29.88 -9.44
C THR A 86 13.59 -28.33 -9.46
N GLY A 87 12.79 -27.69 -8.60
CA GLY A 87 12.83 -26.23 -8.47
C GLY A 87 14.18 -25.73 -7.97
N CYS A 88 14.74 -26.35 -6.96
CA CYS A 88 16.07 -26.01 -6.44
C CYS A 88 17.17 -26.22 -7.50
N GLU A 89 17.17 -27.34 -8.22
CA GLU A 89 18.14 -27.62 -9.28
C GLU A 89 18.07 -26.56 -10.39
N ASN A 90 16.87 -26.22 -10.86
CA ASN A 90 16.67 -25.18 -11.88
C ASN A 90 17.25 -23.83 -11.42
N PHE A 91 16.92 -23.37 -10.22
CA PHE A 91 17.40 -22.08 -9.72
C PHE A 91 18.93 -22.07 -9.56
N ILE A 92 19.50 -23.13 -8.99
CA ILE A 92 20.95 -23.27 -8.79
C ILE A 92 21.70 -23.20 -10.13
N GLU A 93 21.26 -23.94 -11.14
CA GLU A 93 21.96 -23.98 -12.43
C GLU A 93 21.82 -22.65 -13.20
N LEU A 94 20.66 -21.99 -13.15
CA LEU A 94 20.48 -20.64 -13.70
C LEU A 94 21.37 -19.62 -12.96
N ALA A 95 21.42 -19.65 -11.62
CA ALA A 95 22.27 -18.75 -10.83
C ALA A 95 23.77 -18.99 -11.13
N LYS A 96 24.23 -20.25 -11.18
CA LYS A 96 25.62 -20.59 -11.54
C LYS A 96 26.01 -20.11 -12.94
N SER A 97 25.07 -20.06 -13.86
CA SER A 97 25.31 -19.56 -15.22
C SER A 97 25.35 -18.02 -15.32
N GLY A 98 25.06 -17.30 -14.22
CA GLY A 98 24.90 -15.85 -14.22
C GLY A 98 23.62 -15.36 -14.90
N TYR A 99 22.64 -16.25 -15.08
CA TYR A 99 21.40 -15.93 -15.82
C TYR A 99 20.61 -14.77 -15.18
N TYR A 100 20.61 -14.68 -13.85
CA TYR A 100 19.87 -13.66 -13.12
C TYR A 100 20.63 -12.32 -12.98
N ASP A 101 21.94 -12.31 -13.27
CA ASP A 101 22.77 -11.10 -13.11
C ASP A 101 22.32 -10.02 -14.11
N GLY A 102 21.98 -8.85 -13.58
CA GLY A 102 21.47 -7.73 -14.35
C GLY A 102 19.96 -7.75 -14.65
N LEU A 103 19.25 -8.84 -14.28
CA LEU A 103 17.78 -8.87 -14.41
C LEU A 103 17.14 -8.00 -13.32
N THR A 104 15.87 -7.65 -13.54
CA THR A 104 15.11 -6.77 -12.64
C THR A 104 14.00 -7.51 -11.91
N PHE A 105 13.60 -6.97 -10.77
CA PHE A 105 12.26 -7.19 -10.26
C PHE A 105 11.31 -6.34 -11.11
N HIS A 106 10.63 -6.98 -12.04
CA HIS A 106 9.80 -6.33 -13.05
C HIS A 106 8.35 -6.16 -12.63
N ARG A 107 7.95 -6.75 -11.50
CA ARG A 107 6.61 -6.62 -10.92
C ARG A 107 6.71 -6.62 -9.39
N VAL A 108 6.11 -5.59 -8.77
CA VAL A 108 6.10 -5.39 -7.32
C VAL A 108 4.69 -5.03 -6.90
N ILE A 109 4.14 -5.77 -5.94
CA ILE A 109 2.84 -5.48 -5.35
C ILE A 109 3.01 -5.51 -3.82
N SER A 110 2.69 -4.38 -3.19
CA SER A 110 2.73 -4.26 -1.72
C SER A 110 1.79 -5.27 -1.07
N ASP A 111 2.19 -5.79 0.10
CA ASP A 111 1.48 -6.81 0.87
C ASP A 111 1.14 -8.09 0.07
N PHE A 112 1.92 -8.35 -0.98
CA PHE A 112 1.77 -9.54 -1.79
C PHE A 112 3.13 -10.17 -2.14
N MET A 113 3.89 -9.60 -3.11
CA MET A 113 5.17 -10.18 -3.54
C MET A 113 6.01 -9.21 -4.38
N ILE A 114 7.30 -9.53 -4.51
CA ILE A 114 8.20 -8.95 -5.51
C ILE A 114 8.60 -10.04 -6.50
N GLN A 115 8.42 -9.82 -7.81
CA GLN A 115 8.62 -10.82 -8.87
C GLN A 115 9.74 -10.41 -9.83
N GLY A 116 10.66 -11.34 -10.11
CA GLY A 116 11.79 -11.15 -11.01
C GLY A 116 12.11 -12.41 -11.83
N GLY A 117 13.30 -12.44 -12.43
CA GLY A 117 13.81 -13.61 -13.18
C GLY A 117 13.34 -13.70 -14.62
N ASP A 118 12.72 -12.64 -15.17
CA ASP A 118 12.37 -12.51 -16.56
C ASP A 118 13.45 -11.73 -17.34
N PRO A 119 14.11 -12.32 -18.36
CA PRO A 119 15.14 -11.64 -19.15
C PRO A 119 14.57 -10.51 -20.03
N LYS A 120 13.25 -10.46 -20.26
CA LYS A 120 12.59 -9.38 -21.00
C LYS A 120 12.11 -8.25 -20.08
N GLY A 121 11.91 -8.54 -18.78
CA GLY A 121 11.39 -7.58 -17.80
C GLY A 121 9.95 -7.11 -18.09
N ASP A 122 9.14 -7.94 -18.77
CA ASP A 122 7.74 -7.67 -19.13
C ASP A 122 6.77 -8.79 -18.69
N GLY A 123 7.27 -9.79 -17.96
CA GLY A 123 6.49 -10.94 -17.49
C GLY A 123 6.29 -12.06 -18.51
N THR A 124 6.78 -11.92 -19.76
CA THR A 124 6.51 -12.89 -20.84
C THR A 124 7.71 -13.76 -21.20
N GLY A 125 8.85 -13.55 -20.54
CA GLY A 125 10.09 -14.26 -20.84
C GLY A 125 10.45 -15.31 -19.80
N GLY A 126 11.58 -15.94 -20.05
CA GLY A 126 12.20 -16.89 -19.14
C GLY A 126 11.92 -18.35 -19.45
N ALA A 127 12.96 -19.16 -19.34
CA ALA A 127 12.90 -20.60 -19.51
C ALA A 127 13.72 -21.27 -18.40
N SER A 128 13.42 -22.54 -18.13
CA SER A 128 14.22 -23.32 -17.21
C SER A 128 15.63 -23.59 -17.77
N THR A 129 16.52 -24.06 -16.91
CA THR A 129 17.88 -24.50 -17.32
C THR A 129 17.84 -25.61 -18.38
N TRP A 130 16.73 -26.32 -18.51
CA TRP A 130 16.51 -27.35 -19.53
C TRP A 130 15.95 -26.82 -20.85
N GLY A 131 15.71 -25.50 -20.96
CA GLY A 131 15.30 -24.84 -22.21
C GLY A 131 13.80 -24.81 -22.47
N GLY A 132 12.97 -25.01 -21.48
CA GLY A 132 11.51 -24.97 -21.56
C GLY A 132 10.86 -24.77 -20.20
N GLU A 133 9.59 -25.12 -20.10
CA GLU A 133 8.86 -25.17 -18.85
C GLU A 133 9.18 -26.48 -18.08
N PHE A 134 8.98 -26.49 -16.78
CA PHE A 134 9.14 -27.69 -15.95
C PHE A 134 8.07 -27.77 -14.88
N ASP A 135 7.78 -28.98 -14.39
CA ASP A 135 6.93 -29.18 -13.24
C ASP A 135 7.76 -29.19 -11.95
N GLY A 136 7.50 -28.20 -11.09
CA GLY A 136 8.13 -28.10 -9.77
C GLY A 136 7.36 -28.81 -8.67
N GLY A 137 6.09 -29.16 -8.92
CA GLY A 137 5.18 -29.71 -7.92
C GLY A 137 4.87 -28.73 -6.79
N VAL A 138 4.15 -29.23 -5.80
CA VAL A 138 3.86 -28.57 -4.52
C VAL A 138 4.09 -29.55 -3.39
N ASP A 139 4.50 -29.07 -2.23
CA ASP A 139 4.67 -29.84 -1.02
C ASP A 139 4.03 -29.13 0.17
N SER A 140 3.23 -29.83 0.99
CA SER A 140 2.49 -29.25 2.10
C SER A 140 3.37 -28.77 3.27
N HIS A 141 4.67 -29.14 3.29
CA HIS A 141 5.64 -28.63 4.27
C HIS A 141 6.08 -27.19 3.97
N LEU A 142 5.87 -26.69 2.74
CA LEU A 142 6.27 -25.37 2.30
C LEU A 142 5.06 -24.54 1.91
N ILE A 143 4.90 -23.39 2.55
CA ILE A 143 3.78 -22.48 2.36
C ILE A 143 4.27 -21.06 2.08
N HIS A 144 3.36 -20.17 1.64
CA HIS A 144 3.68 -18.80 1.21
C HIS A 144 3.78 -17.83 2.39
N LEU A 145 4.69 -18.10 3.34
CA LEU A 145 5.03 -17.18 4.44
C LEU A 145 5.87 -15.99 3.92
N PRO A 146 5.96 -14.86 4.65
CA PRO A 146 6.87 -13.77 4.30
C PRO A 146 8.31 -14.30 4.10
N GLY A 147 8.95 -13.88 3.00
CA GLY A 147 10.26 -14.37 2.59
C GLY A 147 10.27 -15.73 1.89
N ALA A 148 9.14 -16.41 1.70
CA ALA A 148 9.07 -17.60 0.86
C ALA A 148 9.44 -17.25 -0.58
N VAL A 149 10.29 -18.07 -1.22
CA VAL A 149 10.71 -17.94 -2.61
C VAL A 149 10.02 -19.02 -3.43
N ALA A 150 9.23 -18.60 -4.42
CA ALA A 150 8.41 -19.50 -5.22
C ALA A 150 8.49 -19.18 -6.72
N TYR A 151 8.20 -20.16 -7.57
CA TYR A 151 8.13 -19.95 -9.01
C TYR A 151 6.81 -19.26 -9.43
N ALA A 152 6.94 -18.25 -10.29
CA ALA A 152 5.81 -17.72 -11.02
C ALA A 152 5.48 -18.66 -12.19
N ASN A 153 4.20 -18.96 -12.39
CA ASN A 153 3.71 -19.87 -13.41
C ASN A 153 2.45 -19.35 -14.11
N SER A 154 2.03 -20.00 -15.19
CA SER A 154 0.85 -19.64 -15.99
C SER A 154 -0.41 -20.44 -15.59
N GLY A 155 -0.57 -20.74 -14.30
CA GLY A 155 -1.75 -21.43 -13.74
C GLY A 155 -1.52 -22.92 -13.48
N SER A 156 -0.28 -23.41 -13.59
CA SER A 156 0.09 -24.78 -13.23
C SER A 156 1.57 -24.86 -12.88
N THR A 157 1.93 -25.66 -11.88
CA THR A 157 3.33 -25.96 -11.51
C THR A 157 4.13 -26.56 -12.68
N ALA A 158 3.47 -27.13 -13.67
CA ALA A 158 4.10 -27.64 -14.89
C ALA A 158 4.52 -26.54 -15.88
N THR A 159 4.20 -25.28 -15.62
CA THR A 159 4.57 -24.13 -16.45
C THR A 159 5.62 -23.21 -15.81
N ASN A 160 6.37 -23.71 -14.84
CA ASN A 160 7.50 -23.00 -14.25
C ASN A 160 8.61 -22.77 -15.26
N GLY A 161 9.26 -21.61 -15.22
CA GLY A 161 10.42 -21.26 -16.04
C GLY A 161 11.59 -20.76 -15.20
N SER A 162 12.06 -19.54 -15.49
CA SER A 162 13.06 -18.83 -14.68
C SER A 162 12.45 -17.79 -13.74
N GLN A 163 11.19 -17.38 -13.95
CA GLN A 163 10.56 -16.34 -13.14
C GLN A 163 10.23 -16.86 -11.73
N PHE A 164 10.58 -16.06 -10.74
CA PHE A 164 10.31 -16.33 -9.34
C PHE A 164 9.77 -15.09 -8.64
N TYR A 165 9.17 -15.27 -7.49
CA TYR A 165 8.80 -14.19 -6.61
C TYR A 165 9.21 -14.48 -5.17
N ILE A 166 9.37 -13.40 -4.39
CA ILE A 166 9.57 -13.47 -2.95
C ILE A 166 8.34 -12.86 -2.29
N VAL A 167 7.73 -13.60 -1.38
CA VAL A 167 6.50 -13.22 -0.70
C VAL A 167 6.80 -12.09 0.30
N THR A 168 6.03 -11.03 0.26
CA THR A 168 5.93 -10.02 1.31
C THR A 168 4.67 -10.25 2.14
N GLY A 169 3.52 -10.47 1.51
CA GLY A 169 2.27 -10.93 2.11
C GLY A 169 1.66 -10.00 3.15
N GLN A 170 0.46 -10.28 3.57
CA GLN A 170 -0.21 -9.57 4.65
C GLN A 170 0.45 -9.90 6.00
N GLN A 171 0.71 -8.87 6.82
CA GLN A 171 1.36 -9.05 8.12
C GLN A 171 0.38 -9.50 9.23
N ASN A 172 -0.90 -9.16 9.10
CA ASN A 172 -1.93 -9.42 10.11
C ASN A 172 -3.05 -10.26 9.52
N ILE A 173 -2.87 -11.59 9.48
CA ILE A 173 -3.92 -12.52 9.08
C ILE A 173 -4.73 -12.93 10.32
N THR A 174 -6.06 -12.91 10.20
CA THR A 174 -7.01 -13.31 11.24
C THR A 174 -7.80 -14.54 10.82
N ASP A 175 -8.48 -15.20 11.77
CA ASP A 175 -9.33 -16.37 11.49
C ASP A 175 -10.41 -16.08 10.42
N ASP A 176 -10.93 -14.85 10.36
CA ASP A 176 -11.95 -14.45 9.38
C ASP A 176 -11.44 -14.53 7.94
N VAL A 177 -10.13 -14.34 7.72
CA VAL A 177 -9.48 -14.48 6.41
C VAL A 177 -9.63 -15.93 5.90
N PHE A 178 -9.38 -16.91 6.76
CA PHE A 178 -9.56 -18.33 6.41
C PHE A 178 -11.01 -18.69 6.16
N VAL A 179 -11.93 -18.22 7.01
CA VAL A 179 -13.38 -18.40 6.79
C VAL A 179 -13.79 -17.87 5.41
N ASN A 180 -13.26 -16.71 5.02
CA ASN A 180 -13.52 -16.13 3.71
C ASN A 180 -12.94 -17.00 2.58
N TYR A 181 -11.67 -17.41 2.65
CA TYR A 181 -11.05 -18.28 1.63
C TYR A 181 -11.76 -19.63 1.50
N GLU A 182 -12.21 -20.22 2.60
CA GLU A 182 -12.98 -21.48 2.61
C GLU A 182 -14.31 -21.36 1.83
N THR A 183 -14.94 -20.17 1.83
CA THR A 183 -16.15 -19.94 1.02
C THR A 183 -15.88 -19.98 -0.49
N TYR A 184 -14.61 -19.76 -0.90
CA TYR A 184 -14.14 -19.87 -2.30
C TYR A 184 -13.51 -21.22 -2.63
N GLY A 185 -13.61 -22.19 -1.72
CA GLY A 185 -13.14 -23.56 -1.95
C GLY A 185 -11.68 -23.82 -1.60
N TYR A 186 -10.98 -22.86 -0.96
CA TYR A 186 -9.67 -23.11 -0.39
C TYR A 186 -9.81 -23.93 0.89
N SER A 187 -8.79 -24.71 1.22
CA SER A 187 -8.74 -25.46 2.48
C SER A 187 -7.32 -25.42 3.04
N PHE A 188 -7.23 -25.34 4.36
CA PHE A 188 -5.97 -25.20 5.08
C PHE A 188 -5.93 -26.18 6.25
N SER A 189 -4.77 -26.80 6.48
CA SER A 189 -4.53 -27.57 7.69
C SER A 189 -4.41 -26.65 8.92
N ASP A 190 -4.59 -27.21 10.13
CA ASP A 190 -4.46 -26.44 11.36
C ASP A 190 -3.06 -25.82 11.50
N LYS A 191 -2.00 -26.56 11.09
CA LYS A 191 -0.62 -26.07 11.13
C LYS A 191 -0.35 -24.94 10.15
N GLN A 192 -0.94 -24.96 8.94
CA GLN A 192 -0.86 -23.83 8.01
C GLN A 192 -1.53 -22.60 8.60
N LYS A 193 -2.76 -22.73 9.12
CA LYS A 193 -3.49 -21.63 9.77
C LYS A 193 -2.66 -21.04 10.93
N GLU A 194 -2.10 -21.89 11.80
CA GLU A 194 -1.26 -21.44 12.91
C GLU A 194 -0.07 -20.61 12.42
N GLN A 195 0.64 -21.06 11.39
CA GLN A 195 1.78 -20.32 10.85
C GLN A 195 1.40 -18.98 10.23
N TYR A 196 0.30 -18.93 9.48
CA TYR A 196 -0.18 -17.68 8.89
C TYR A 196 -0.70 -16.68 9.92
N LEU A 197 -1.37 -17.14 10.98
CA LEU A 197 -1.83 -16.29 12.09
C LEU A 197 -0.65 -15.67 12.85
N GLN A 198 0.48 -16.39 12.94
CA GLN A 198 1.68 -15.92 13.63
C GLN A 198 2.57 -15.01 12.77
N ASN A 199 2.67 -15.30 11.47
CA ASN A 199 3.71 -14.72 10.61
C ASN A 199 3.16 -13.90 9.43
N GLY A 200 1.86 -13.96 9.16
CA GLY A 200 1.31 -13.39 7.93
C GLY A 200 1.59 -14.25 6.69
N GLY A 201 1.48 -13.68 5.51
CA GLY A 201 1.75 -14.33 4.23
C GLY A 201 0.61 -14.32 3.24
N VAL A 202 0.61 -15.26 2.27
CA VAL A 202 -0.36 -15.31 1.16
C VAL A 202 -0.97 -16.70 1.02
N PRO A 203 -1.92 -17.08 1.90
CA PRO A 203 -2.45 -18.46 1.97
C PRO A 203 -3.06 -18.99 0.68
N PHE A 204 -3.72 -18.13 -0.12
CA PHE A 204 -4.43 -18.55 -1.35
C PHE A 204 -3.51 -19.04 -2.48
N LEU A 205 -2.19 -18.87 -2.35
CA LEU A 205 -1.21 -19.39 -3.31
C LEU A 205 -0.83 -20.85 -3.03
N ASP A 206 -1.09 -21.35 -1.82
CA ASP A 206 -0.74 -22.71 -1.44
C ASP A 206 -1.42 -23.74 -2.36
N GLY A 207 -0.68 -24.79 -2.70
CA GLY A 207 -1.14 -25.83 -3.60
C GLY A 207 -1.12 -25.49 -5.10
N ASN A 208 -0.80 -24.24 -5.50
CA ASN A 208 -0.79 -23.81 -6.89
C ASN A 208 0.59 -23.34 -7.39
N TYR A 209 1.50 -23.03 -6.48
CA TYR A 209 2.84 -22.52 -6.82
C TYR A 209 3.91 -23.28 -6.07
N THR A 210 5.05 -23.53 -6.74
CA THR A 210 6.17 -24.27 -6.18
C THR A 210 7.00 -23.36 -5.29
N VAL A 211 6.87 -23.48 -3.97
CA VAL A 211 7.79 -22.89 -3.00
C VAL A 211 9.05 -23.75 -2.96
N PHE A 212 10.24 -23.15 -3.10
CA PHE A 212 11.50 -23.87 -3.15
C PHE A 212 12.60 -23.28 -2.25
N GLY A 213 12.36 -22.11 -1.66
CA GLY A 213 13.31 -21.43 -0.78
C GLY A 213 12.61 -20.56 0.27
N GLN A 214 13.41 -20.09 1.25
CA GLN A 214 12.99 -19.16 2.30
C GLN A 214 14.12 -18.21 2.64
N VAL A 215 13.84 -16.92 2.63
CA VAL A 215 14.76 -15.87 3.07
C VAL A 215 15.05 -16.06 4.57
N PHE A 216 16.32 -16.00 4.94
CA PHE A 216 16.80 -16.05 6.33
C PHE A 216 17.71 -14.88 6.70
N ASP A 217 18.05 -14.01 5.74
CA ASP A 217 18.75 -12.75 5.96
C ASP A 217 18.43 -11.79 4.81
N GLY A 218 18.22 -10.50 5.10
CA GLY A 218 17.80 -9.49 4.12
C GLY A 218 16.29 -9.45 3.88
N LEU A 219 15.46 -9.93 4.80
CA LEU A 219 14.00 -9.79 4.70
C LEU A 219 13.58 -8.31 4.70
N ASP A 220 14.29 -7.45 5.45
CA ASP A 220 14.11 -6.01 5.44
C ASP A 220 14.38 -5.38 4.05
N VAL A 221 15.32 -5.92 3.29
CA VAL A 221 15.58 -5.52 1.90
C VAL A 221 14.38 -5.85 1.01
N VAL A 222 13.82 -7.06 1.13
CA VAL A 222 12.62 -7.49 0.38
C VAL A 222 11.44 -6.57 0.69
N PHE A 223 11.24 -6.23 1.97
CA PHE A 223 10.18 -5.34 2.41
C PHE A 223 10.41 -3.87 2.02
N LYS A 224 11.64 -3.41 1.88
CA LYS A 224 11.93 -2.09 1.27
C LYS A 224 11.51 -2.04 -0.19
N ILE A 225 11.76 -3.11 -0.92
CA ILE A 225 11.42 -3.19 -2.35
C ILE A 225 9.91 -3.16 -2.57
N GLN A 226 9.09 -3.77 -1.71
CA GLN A 226 7.64 -3.78 -1.90
C GLN A 226 6.98 -2.39 -1.90
N TYR A 227 7.67 -1.39 -1.34
CA TYR A 227 7.21 0.00 -1.31
C TYR A 227 7.76 0.84 -2.47
N ALA A 228 8.44 0.22 -3.44
CA ALA A 228 8.86 0.92 -4.65
C ALA A 228 7.65 1.40 -5.45
N ALA A 229 7.68 2.65 -5.90
CA ALA A 229 6.64 3.19 -6.78
C ALA A 229 6.57 2.39 -8.10
N THR A 230 5.37 2.03 -8.53
CA THR A 230 5.11 1.22 -9.71
C THR A 230 4.14 1.90 -10.68
N ASN A 231 4.07 1.43 -11.91
CA ASN A 231 3.07 1.85 -12.89
C ASN A 231 1.80 0.98 -12.82
N SER A 232 0.82 1.26 -13.68
CA SER A 232 -0.47 0.53 -13.75
C SER A 232 -0.35 -0.97 -14.07
N SER A 233 0.84 -1.46 -14.36
CA SER A 233 1.14 -2.89 -14.59
C SER A 233 2.00 -3.47 -13.46
N ASP A 234 2.02 -2.83 -12.30
CA ASP A 234 2.82 -3.18 -11.12
C ASP A 234 4.35 -3.16 -11.38
N LYS A 235 4.81 -2.55 -12.49
CA LYS A 235 6.24 -2.46 -12.81
C LYS A 235 6.87 -1.27 -12.09
N PRO A 236 7.98 -1.46 -11.34
CA PRO A 236 8.69 -0.36 -10.70
C PRO A 236 9.05 0.75 -11.69
N LEU A 237 8.86 2.03 -11.28
CA LEU A 237 9.20 3.21 -12.07
C LEU A 237 10.71 3.36 -12.25
N SER A 238 11.50 2.85 -11.31
CA SER A 238 12.95 2.74 -11.42
C SER A 238 13.35 1.28 -11.40
N ASP A 239 14.27 0.88 -12.26
CA ASP A 239 14.73 -0.51 -12.36
C ASP A 239 15.37 -0.98 -11.05
N ILE A 240 14.83 -2.04 -10.45
CA ILE A 240 15.36 -2.71 -9.26
C ILE A 240 16.17 -3.91 -9.74
N ILE A 241 17.50 -3.74 -9.77
CA ILE A 241 18.43 -4.64 -10.47
C ILE A 241 19.04 -5.65 -9.51
N MET A 242 18.96 -6.94 -9.84
CA MET A 242 19.77 -8.00 -9.23
C MET A 242 21.19 -7.91 -9.80
N GLU A 243 22.12 -7.26 -9.10
CA GLU A 243 23.51 -7.11 -9.58
C GLU A 243 24.22 -8.45 -9.69
N SER A 244 23.94 -9.36 -8.77
CA SER A 244 24.47 -10.72 -8.82
C SER A 244 23.60 -11.68 -8.00
N VAL A 245 23.46 -12.92 -8.51
CA VAL A 245 22.82 -14.03 -7.79
C VAL A 245 23.80 -15.19 -7.73
N LYS A 246 24.28 -15.51 -6.53
CA LYS A 246 25.37 -16.48 -6.31
C LYS A 246 24.89 -17.67 -5.51
N VAL A 247 25.40 -18.83 -5.89
CA VAL A 247 25.28 -20.05 -5.11
C VAL A 247 26.46 -20.11 -4.14
N SER A 248 26.16 -20.18 -2.85
CA SER A 248 27.18 -20.31 -1.78
C SER A 248 26.83 -21.40 -0.76
N GLU A 249 27.60 -21.54 0.27
CA GLU A 249 27.38 -22.49 1.35
C GLU A 249 27.06 -21.75 2.64
N TYR A 250 26.05 -22.22 3.37
CA TYR A 250 25.73 -21.68 4.68
C TYR A 250 26.93 -21.88 5.64
N SER A 251 27.42 -20.80 6.20
CA SER A 251 28.62 -20.80 7.04
C SER A 251 28.34 -20.95 8.54
N GLY A 252 27.04 -20.81 8.92
CA GLY A 252 26.59 -20.80 10.30
C GLY A 252 26.36 -19.37 10.84
N GLU A 253 26.10 -18.41 9.95
CA GLU A 253 25.72 -17.07 10.32
C GLU A 253 24.36 -17.02 11.04
N GLU A 254 24.08 -15.90 11.70
CA GLU A 254 22.82 -15.68 12.38
C GLU A 254 21.63 -15.75 11.39
N LEU A 255 20.56 -16.40 11.81
CA LEU A 255 19.33 -16.51 11.03
C LEU A 255 18.34 -15.45 11.49
N LYS A 256 17.80 -14.71 10.54
CA LYS A 256 16.84 -13.63 10.72
C LYS A 256 15.59 -13.92 9.86
N TRP A 257 14.63 -14.57 10.46
CA TRP A 257 13.44 -15.04 9.76
C TRP A 257 12.31 -14.01 9.68
N HIS A 258 12.29 -13.05 10.62
CA HIS A 258 11.19 -12.11 10.81
C HIS A 258 11.69 -10.68 10.72
N LEU A 259 10.83 -9.76 10.32
CA LEU A 259 11.16 -8.31 10.30
C LEU A 259 11.61 -7.80 11.66
N SER A 260 11.07 -8.33 12.75
CA SER A 260 11.48 -8.01 14.12
C SER A 260 12.94 -8.34 14.45
N ASP A 261 13.61 -9.17 13.63
CA ASP A 261 15.03 -9.52 13.81
C ASP A 261 15.97 -8.45 13.25
N TYR A 262 15.42 -7.43 12.59
CA TYR A 262 16.15 -6.32 12.00
C TYR A 262 15.86 -5.04 12.78
N SER A 263 16.79 -4.09 12.74
CA SER A 263 16.49 -2.69 13.08
C SER A 263 15.72 -2.09 11.90
N TRP A 264 14.47 -2.55 11.74
CA TRP A 264 13.59 -2.15 10.66
C TRP A 264 12.71 -1.02 11.17
N ASP A 265 12.93 0.18 10.65
CA ASP A 265 11.95 1.24 10.74
C ASP A 265 10.82 0.88 9.77
N ASN A 266 9.80 0.19 10.28
CA ASN A 266 8.62 -0.10 9.47
C ASN A 266 8.04 1.23 8.99
N PRO A 267 7.95 1.48 7.68
CA PRO A 267 7.33 2.71 7.20
C PRO A 267 5.92 2.95 7.77
N ALA A 268 5.19 1.87 8.11
CA ALA A 268 3.89 1.98 8.75
C ALA A 268 3.95 2.49 10.21
N ASP A 269 5.10 2.44 10.86
CA ASP A 269 5.34 2.99 12.21
C ASP A 269 5.97 4.39 12.14
N SER A 270 6.15 4.95 10.94
CA SER A 270 6.75 6.27 10.75
C SER A 270 5.82 7.37 11.27
N GLU A 271 6.40 8.35 11.95
CA GLU A 271 5.66 9.54 12.36
C GLU A 271 5.14 10.30 11.13
N PRO A 272 3.88 10.77 11.16
CA PRO A 272 3.34 11.59 10.09
C PRO A 272 4.15 12.87 9.88
N VAL A 273 4.46 13.18 8.62
CA VAL A 273 5.26 14.37 8.26
C VAL A 273 4.44 15.50 7.65
N ASN A 274 3.13 15.33 7.51
CA ASN A 274 2.23 16.33 6.94
C ASN A 274 2.44 17.74 7.50
N PHE A 275 2.63 17.86 8.80
CA PHE A 275 2.77 19.13 9.53
C PHE A 275 4.23 19.56 9.75
N THR A 276 5.17 19.00 9.00
CA THR A 276 6.54 19.50 8.99
C THR A 276 6.62 20.77 8.13
N PRO A 277 7.10 21.91 8.63
CA PRO A 277 7.15 23.14 7.85
C PRO A 277 8.12 23.04 6.67
N PRO A 278 7.82 23.70 5.52
CA PRO A 278 8.79 23.88 4.46
C PRO A 278 9.96 24.76 4.95
N THR A 279 11.12 24.59 4.34
CA THR A 279 12.27 25.48 4.53
C THR A 279 12.21 26.64 3.55
N GLU A 280 12.90 27.77 3.86
CA GLU A 280 13.07 28.85 2.90
C GLU A 280 13.67 28.28 1.59
N ASP A 281 13.17 28.72 0.45
CA ASP A 281 13.51 28.25 -0.89
C ASP A 281 12.89 26.90 -1.33
N ASP A 282 12.13 26.20 -0.48
CA ASP A 282 11.32 25.06 -0.95
C ASP A 282 10.22 25.54 -1.92
N ASP A 283 9.91 24.71 -2.91
CA ASP A 283 8.77 24.98 -3.80
C ASP A 283 7.46 24.73 -3.05
N ILE A 284 6.58 25.73 -3.09
CA ILE A 284 5.19 25.66 -2.64
C ILE A 284 4.25 25.89 -3.81
N VAL A 285 3.02 25.38 -3.69
CA VAL A 285 1.95 25.66 -4.64
C VAL A 285 1.04 26.73 -4.08
N VAL A 286 0.67 27.71 -4.92
CA VAL A 286 -0.31 28.75 -4.63
C VAL A 286 -1.48 28.59 -5.59
N MET A 287 -2.66 28.26 -5.06
CA MET A 287 -3.91 28.06 -5.82
C MET A 287 -4.89 29.18 -5.51
N ASN A 288 -5.27 29.95 -6.52
CA ASN A 288 -6.27 30.99 -6.40
C ASN A 288 -7.63 30.45 -6.86
N ILE A 289 -8.63 30.52 -5.99
CA ILE A 289 -9.98 30.00 -6.23
C ILE A 289 -10.94 31.17 -6.27
N ARG A 290 -11.64 31.29 -7.41
CA ARG A 290 -12.55 32.40 -7.68
C ARG A 290 -13.59 32.56 -6.59
N ASP A 291 -13.76 33.79 -6.10
CA ASP A 291 -14.72 34.19 -5.07
C ASP A 291 -14.51 33.58 -3.68
N TYR A 292 -13.53 32.67 -3.52
CA TYR A 292 -13.21 32.03 -2.24
C TYR A 292 -11.90 32.52 -1.63
N GLY A 293 -10.81 32.59 -2.41
CA GLY A 293 -9.51 33.03 -1.92
C GLY A 293 -8.35 32.20 -2.41
N THR A 294 -7.27 32.22 -1.63
CA THR A 294 -6.00 31.58 -1.96
C THR A 294 -5.73 30.45 -0.99
N VAL A 295 -5.30 29.29 -1.52
CA VAL A 295 -4.81 28.15 -0.74
C VAL A 295 -3.35 27.91 -1.10
N LYS A 296 -2.49 27.75 -0.08
CA LYS A 296 -1.07 27.45 -0.25
C LYS A 296 -0.75 26.05 0.26
N PHE A 297 0.09 25.32 -0.48
CA PHE A 297 0.45 23.95 -0.16
C PHE A 297 1.96 23.81 -0.08
N ARG A 298 2.45 23.16 0.98
CA ARG A 298 3.71 22.46 0.97
C ARG A 298 3.59 21.20 0.11
N LEU A 299 4.67 20.85 -0.62
CA LEU A 299 4.80 19.59 -1.34
C LEU A 299 5.84 18.69 -0.68
N PHE A 300 5.78 17.38 -0.95
CA PHE A 300 6.66 16.36 -0.36
C PHE A 300 7.43 15.59 -1.44
N PRO A 301 8.37 16.23 -2.19
CA PRO A 301 9.13 15.56 -3.25
C PRO A 301 10.05 14.45 -2.71
N GLU A 302 10.45 14.52 -1.44
CA GLU A 302 11.26 13.52 -0.76
C GLU A 302 10.52 12.19 -0.53
N TYR A 303 9.18 12.24 -0.46
CA TYR A 303 8.32 11.07 -0.25
C TYR A 303 7.55 10.68 -1.52
N ALA A 304 6.94 11.64 -2.21
CA ALA A 304 6.07 11.40 -3.37
C ALA A 304 6.63 12.09 -4.65
N PRO A 305 7.85 11.76 -5.11
CA PRO A 305 8.53 12.51 -6.17
C PRO A 305 7.73 12.53 -7.47
N ALA A 306 7.18 11.42 -7.94
CA ALA A 306 6.40 11.37 -9.17
C ALA A 306 5.09 12.17 -9.06
N GLY A 307 4.42 12.09 -7.90
CA GLY A 307 3.22 12.89 -7.64
C GLY A 307 3.49 14.39 -7.65
N VAL A 308 4.57 14.81 -7.00
CA VAL A 308 5.00 16.22 -6.97
C VAL A 308 5.40 16.70 -8.35
N GLU A 309 6.23 15.94 -9.08
CA GLU A 309 6.67 16.31 -10.45
C GLU A 309 5.46 16.49 -11.38
N ASN A 310 4.52 15.53 -11.38
CA ASN A 310 3.32 15.61 -12.20
C ASN A 310 2.48 16.86 -11.89
N PHE A 311 2.25 17.16 -10.62
CA PHE A 311 1.44 18.32 -10.24
C PHE A 311 2.12 19.65 -10.57
N VAL A 312 3.42 19.75 -10.25
CA VAL A 312 4.23 20.96 -10.47
C VAL A 312 4.36 21.31 -11.96
N GLU A 313 4.63 20.32 -12.81
CA GLU A 313 4.73 20.57 -14.26
C GLU A 313 3.39 20.95 -14.87
N HIS A 314 2.28 20.29 -14.49
CA HIS A 314 0.95 20.73 -14.88
C HIS A 314 0.62 22.16 -14.41
N ALA A 315 1.01 22.52 -13.17
CA ALA A 315 0.80 23.89 -12.67
C ALA A 315 1.61 24.92 -13.46
N LYS A 316 2.88 24.63 -13.78
CA LYS A 316 3.73 25.50 -14.60
C LYS A 316 3.20 25.71 -16.03
N GLU A 317 2.52 24.71 -16.58
CA GLU A 317 1.88 24.79 -17.91
C GLU A 317 0.52 25.48 -17.88
N GLY A 318 0.01 25.85 -16.69
CA GLY A 318 -1.32 26.44 -16.51
C GLY A 318 -2.46 25.44 -16.78
N TYR A 319 -2.17 24.14 -16.67
CA TYR A 319 -3.14 23.07 -16.94
C TYR A 319 -4.39 23.16 -16.06
N TYR A 320 -4.23 23.56 -14.81
CA TYR A 320 -5.34 23.68 -13.86
C TYR A 320 -6.14 24.97 -13.96
N ASP A 321 -5.66 25.97 -14.70
CA ASP A 321 -6.28 27.28 -14.82
C ASP A 321 -7.64 27.18 -15.52
N GLY A 322 -8.68 27.65 -14.87
CA GLY A 322 -10.05 27.58 -15.35
C GLY A 322 -10.76 26.24 -15.12
N LEU A 323 -10.07 25.22 -14.56
CA LEU A 323 -10.73 23.98 -14.16
C LEU A 323 -11.58 24.19 -12.90
N THR A 324 -12.44 23.23 -12.60
CA THR A 324 -13.37 23.31 -11.47
C THR A 324 -13.14 22.22 -10.46
N PHE A 325 -13.53 22.49 -9.22
CA PHE A 325 -13.83 21.42 -8.27
C PHE A 325 -15.16 20.78 -8.67
N HIS A 326 -15.09 19.68 -9.40
CA HIS A 326 -16.24 19.02 -10.01
C HIS A 326 -16.98 18.05 -9.08
N ARG A 327 -16.42 17.75 -7.91
CA ARG A 327 -17.02 16.91 -6.88
C ARG A 327 -16.65 17.44 -5.50
N VAL A 328 -17.66 17.71 -4.67
CA VAL A 328 -17.51 18.23 -3.32
C VAL A 328 -18.38 17.41 -2.37
N ILE A 329 -17.78 16.84 -1.35
CA ILE A 329 -18.49 16.12 -0.29
C ILE A 329 -18.06 16.68 1.05
N ASN A 330 -19.05 17.26 1.77
CA ASN A 330 -18.83 17.82 3.09
C ASN A 330 -18.26 16.76 4.06
N ASN A 331 -17.30 17.14 4.89
CA ASN A 331 -16.61 16.27 5.84
C ASN A 331 -15.89 15.07 5.18
N PHE A 332 -15.48 15.23 3.92
CA PHE A 332 -14.73 14.21 3.20
C PHE A 332 -13.63 14.86 2.35
N MET A 333 -13.97 15.48 1.21
CA MET A 333 -12.96 16.08 0.31
C MET A 333 -13.60 17.02 -0.72
N ILE A 334 -12.77 17.86 -1.32
CA ILE A 334 -13.08 18.61 -2.54
C ILE A 334 -12.16 18.14 -3.66
N GLN A 335 -12.71 17.72 -4.81
CA GLN A 335 -11.98 17.07 -5.91
C GLN A 335 -12.03 17.92 -7.18
N GLY A 336 -10.86 18.15 -7.77
CA GLY A 336 -10.66 18.92 -8.99
C GLY A 336 -9.63 18.28 -9.95
N GLY A 337 -9.12 19.09 -10.90
CA GLY A 337 -8.06 18.68 -11.83
C GLY A 337 -8.52 17.83 -13.02
N ASP A 338 -9.84 17.74 -13.25
CA ASP A 338 -10.42 17.09 -14.44
C ASP A 338 -10.76 18.12 -15.52
N PRO A 339 -10.12 18.07 -16.71
CA PRO A 339 -10.44 19.00 -17.80
C PRO A 339 -11.85 18.82 -18.36
N ASN A 340 -12.49 17.66 -18.14
CA ASN A 340 -13.88 17.42 -18.54
C ASN A 340 -14.90 17.87 -17.48
N GLY A 341 -14.47 18.12 -16.24
CA GLY A 341 -15.32 18.52 -15.13
C GLY A 341 -16.43 17.52 -14.74
N ASN A 342 -16.20 16.22 -14.99
CA ASN A 342 -17.18 15.15 -14.75
C ASN A 342 -16.57 13.85 -14.17
N GLY A 343 -15.32 13.90 -13.75
CA GLY A 343 -14.59 12.77 -13.14
C GLY A 343 -13.94 11.78 -14.12
N THR A 344 -14.05 12.01 -15.45
CA THR A 344 -13.59 11.02 -16.45
C THR A 344 -12.32 11.41 -17.19
N GLY A 345 -11.84 12.64 -17.03
CA GLY A 345 -10.69 13.19 -17.74
C GLY A 345 -9.41 13.19 -16.93
N GLY A 346 -8.37 13.70 -17.56
CA GLY A 346 -7.08 13.96 -16.94
C GLY A 346 -6.03 12.89 -17.18
N GLU A 347 -4.90 13.34 -17.71
CA GLU A 347 -3.70 12.54 -17.97
C GLU A 347 -2.56 13.08 -17.11
N SER A 348 -1.52 12.28 -16.93
CA SER A 348 -0.27 12.77 -16.34
C SER A 348 0.56 13.55 -17.37
N ILE A 349 1.60 14.24 -16.93
CA ILE A 349 2.58 14.91 -17.81
C ILE A 349 3.28 13.93 -18.76
N TRP A 350 3.26 12.63 -18.47
CA TRP A 350 3.83 11.58 -19.32
C TRP A 350 2.84 11.05 -20.37
N GLY A 351 1.60 11.59 -20.42
CA GLY A 351 0.58 11.25 -21.42
C GLY A 351 -0.17 9.94 -21.16
N ASP A 352 -0.03 9.35 -19.98
CA ASP A 352 -0.74 8.15 -19.54
C ASP A 352 -1.01 8.24 -18.03
N LYS A 353 -1.49 7.18 -17.41
CA LYS A 353 -1.57 7.06 -15.96
C LYS A 353 -0.19 6.81 -15.36
N PHE A 354 0.00 7.16 -14.08
CA PHE A 354 1.23 6.89 -13.35
C PHE A 354 0.94 6.34 -11.96
N ASP A 355 1.91 5.65 -11.38
CA ASP A 355 1.87 5.26 -9.99
C ASP A 355 2.59 6.32 -9.14
N GLY A 356 1.86 6.89 -8.20
CA GLY A 356 2.42 7.82 -7.22
C GLY A 356 2.91 7.13 -5.95
N GLY A 357 2.59 5.85 -5.77
CA GLY A 357 2.84 5.12 -4.54
C GLY A 357 2.00 5.58 -3.35
N THR A 358 2.21 4.94 -2.21
CA THR A 358 1.68 5.36 -0.91
C THR A 358 2.83 5.42 0.11
N TYR A 359 2.75 6.37 1.02
CA TYR A 359 3.78 6.61 2.02
C TYR A 359 3.13 6.71 3.39
N PHE A 360 3.51 5.83 4.30
CA PHE A 360 2.86 5.70 5.62
C PHE A 360 2.99 6.94 6.50
N ASN A 361 4.03 7.73 6.26
CA ASN A 361 4.23 9.01 6.95
C ASN A 361 3.53 10.21 6.27
N LEU A 362 2.81 9.98 5.17
CA LEU A 362 1.93 10.96 4.54
C LEU A 362 0.49 10.45 4.65
N ILE A 363 -0.23 10.99 5.63
CA ILE A 363 -1.60 10.57 5.97
C ILE A 363 -2.64 11.53 5.39
N HIS A 364 -3.88 11.08 5.30
CA HIS A 364 -5.01 11.89 4.83
C HIS A 364 -5.58 12.77 5.94
N ALA A 365 -4.72 13.56 6.60
CA ALA A 365 -5.14 14.60 7.54
C ALA A 365 -5.94 15.69 6.81
N ALA A 366 -6.74 16.48 7.53
CA ALA A 366 -7.41 17.63 6.93
C ALA A 366 -6.39 18.57 6.29
N GLY A 367 -6.68 19.02 5.06
CA GLY A 367 -5.78 19.81 4.22
C GLY A 367 -4.75 18.99 3.43
N ALA A 368 -4.70 17.66 3.56
CA ALA A 368 -3.85 16.83 2.71
C ALA A 368 -4.28 16.96 1.24
N LEU A 369 -3.28 17.10 0.35
CA LEU A 369 -3.44 17.13 -1.10
C LEU A 369 -3.04 15.76 -1.66
N ALA A 370 -3.98 15.06 -2.30
CA ALA A 370 -3.78 13.70 -2.78
C ALA A 370 -4.36 13.49 -4.18
N TYR A 371 -3.86 12.47 -4.90
CA TYR A 371 -4.38 12.10 -6.21
C TYR A 371 -5.66 11.28 -6.10
N ALA A 372 -6.66 11.64 -6.93
CA ALA A 372 -7.81 10.78 -7.18
C ALA A 372 -7.44 9.69 -8.19
N ASN A 373 -7.78 8.44 -7.87
CA ASN A 373 -7.48 7.27 -8.69
C ASN A 373 -8.70 6.35 -8.85
N SER A 374 -8.59 5.35 -9.71
CA SER A 374 -9.65 4.37 -9.99
C SER A 374 -9.49 3.07 -9.20
N GLY A 375 -9.01 3.14 -7.94
CA GLY A 375 -8.82 1.99 -7.05
C GLY A 375 -7.38 1.46 -7.00
N SER A 376 -6.41 2.17 -7.59
CA SER A 376 -4.99 1.88 -7.49
C SER A 376 -4.18 3.15 -7.72
N THR A 377 -3.11 3.36 -6.96
CA THR A 377 -2.16 4.47 -7.13
C THR A 377 -1.53 4.50 -8.52
N ALA A 378 -1.48 3.34 -9.20
CA ALA A 378 -1.04 3.21 -10.59
C ALA A 378 -2.03 3.80 -11.62
N THR A 379 -3.17 4.31 -11.19
CA THR A 379 -4.17 4.94 -12.07
C THR A 379 -4.31 6.45 -11.87
N ASN A 380 -3.33 7.07 -11.21
CA ASN A 380 -3.27 8.52 -11.07
C ASN A 380 -3.16 9.22 -12.43
N GLY A 381 -3.76 10.39 -12.55
CA GLY A 381 -3.68 11.27 -13.72
C GLY A 381 -3.41 12.71 -13.29
N SER A 382 -4.26 13.65 -13.72
CA SER A 382 -4.22 15.04 -13.25
C SER A 382 -5.20 15.33 -12.12
N GLN A 383 -6.18 14.44 -11.84
CA GLN A 383 -7.19 14.68 -10.83
C GLN A 383 -6.63 14.57 -9.42
N PHE A 384 -6.92 15.55 -8.60
CA PHE A 384 -6.52 15.63 -7.20
C PHE A 384 -7.70 15.92 -6.29
N TYR A 385 -7.54 15.72 -5.01
CA TYR A 385 -8.49 16.20 -4.00
C TYR A 385 -7.75 16.78 -2.78
N ILE A 386 -8.46 17.65 -2.06
CA ILE A 386 -8.03 18.20 -0.79
C ILE A 386 -8.96 17.65 0.28
N VAL A 387 -8.38 17.05 1.31
CA VAL A 387 -9.12 16.42 2.41
C VAL A 387 -9.76 17.48 3.30
N THR A 388 -11.05 17.29 3.64
CA THR A 388 -11.79 18.12 4.60
C THR A 388 -12.30 17.34 5.80
N GLY A 389 -12.08 16.05 5.89
CA GLY A 389 -12.57 15.04 6.84
C GLY A 389 -12.98 15.48 8.24
N GLU A 390 -13.61 14.59 8.97
CA GLU A 390 -14.08 14.82 10.34
C GLU A 390 -12.98 14.62 11.36
N VAL A 391 -13.16 15.17 12.57
CA VAL A 391 -12.39 14.86 13.76
C VAL A 391 -12.87 13.55 14.36
N TYR A 392 -11.95 12.68 14.75
CA TYR A 392 -12.25 11.33 15.28
C TYR A 392 -12.15 11.32 16.81
N ASP A 393 -13.06 10.59 17.46
CA ASP A 393 -12.94 10.24 18.87
C ASP A 393 -12.23 8.89 19.07
N ASP A 394 -11.86 8.57 20.30
CA ASP A 394 -11.16 7.32 20.63
C ASP A 394 -11.94 6.08 20.17
N THR A 395 -13.27 6.10 20.28
CA THR A 395 -14.11 4.97 19.88
C THR A 395 -14.04 4.72 18.36
N SER A 396 -14.01 5.80 17.59
CA SER A 396 -13.87 5.76 16.12
C SER A 396 -12.48 5.28 15.70
N ILE A 397 -11.42 5.76 16.36
CA ILE A 397 -10.03 5.30 16.15
C ILE A 397 -9.90 3.81 16.48
N ASP A 398 -10.44 3.35 17.62
CA ASP A 398 -10.41 1.94 18.00
C ASP A 398 -11.18 1.07 17.01
N SER A 399 -12.29 1.57 16.47
CA SER A 399 -13.07 0.87 15.45
C SER A 399 -12.33 0.74 14.14
N LEU A 400 -11.56 1.76 13.73
CA LEU A 400 -10.69 1.70 12.56
C LEU A 400 -9.57 0.67 12.74
N ARG A 401 -8.89 0.69 13.89
CA ARG A 401 -7.86 -0.31 14.23
C ARG A 401 -8.42 -1.72 14.25
N ALA A 402 -9.58 -1.93 14.84
CA ALA A 402 -10.28 -3.22 14.85
C ALA A 402 -10.71 -3.68 13.45
N SER A 403 -10.88 -2.75 12.51
CA SER A 403 -11.18 -3.03 11.11
C SER A 403 -9.93 -3.24 10.24
N GLY A 404 -8.73 -3.28 10.86
CA GLY A 404 -7.46 -3.59 10.19
C GLY A 404 -6.71 -2.37 9.64
N TYR A 405 -7.16 -1.13 9.93
CA TYR A 405 -6.39 0.06 9.55
C TYR A 405 -5.19 0.24 10.49
N SER A 406 -3.99 0.35 9.89
CA SER A 406 -2.75 0.59 10.64
C SER A 406 -2.63 2.07 10.98
N LEU A 407 -2.98 2.45 12.20
CA LEU A 407 -2.89 3.82 12.72
C LEU A 407 -1.90 3.87 13.87
N THR A 408 -0.77 4.55 13.68
CA THR A 408 0.14 4.90 14.77
C THR A 408 -0.57 5.80 15.77
N GLU A 409 -0.05 5.94 17.00
CA GLU A 409 -0.66 6.85 17.98
C GLU A 409 -0.53 8.30 17.52
N ASP A 410 0.57 8.66 16.86
CA ASP A 410 0.79 10.01 16.34
C ASP A 410 -0.19 10.33 15.19
N ALA A 411 -0.44 9.39 14.29
CA ALA A 411 -1.48 9.54 13.26
C ALA A 411 -2.87 9.66 13.90
N ALA A 412 -3.17 8.84 14.90
CA ALA A 412 -4.44 8.90 15.63
C ALA A 412 -4.63 10.25 16.33
N GLU A 413 -3.58 10.82 16.95
CA GLU A 413 -3.64 12.14 17.57
C GLU A 413 -3.89 13.25 16.54
N ILE A 414 -3.30 13.16 15.35
CA ILE A 414 -3.59 14.09 14.27
C ILE A 414 -5.06 13.98 13.84
N TYR A 415 -5.61 12.78 13.70
CA TYR A 415 -7.02 12.60 13.34
C TYR A 415 -7.98 13.06 14.45
N ARG A 416 -7.57 13.02 15.73
CA ARG A 416 -8.33 13.59 16.85
C ARG A 416 -8.32 15.11 16.87
N THR A 417 -7.26 15.75 16.38
CA THR A 417 -7.05 17.21 16.49
C THR A 417 -7.34 17.95 15.19
N ALA A 418 -6.81 17.48 14.08
CA ALA A 418 -6.98 18.09 12.77
C ALA A 418 -8.17 17.51 11.98
N GLY A 419 -8.55 16.26 12.25
CA GLY A 419 -9.50 15.53 11.42
C GLY A 419 -8.83 14.95 10.17
N GLY A 420 -9.63 14.33 9.30
CA GLY A 420 -9.15 13.75 8.07
C GLY A 420 -9.95 12.52 7.62
N THR A 421 -9.32 11.66 6.81
CA THR A 421 -9.95 10.47 6.23
C THR A 421 -9.02 9.25 6.35
N PRO A 422 -8.78 8.72 7.55
CA PRO A 422 -7.80 7.65 7.81
C PRO A 422 -8.04 6.37 7.02
N PHE A 423 -9.27 6.13 6.58
CA PHE A 423 -9.62 4.97 5.76
C PHE A 423 -9.10 5.05 4.31
N LEU A 424 -8.49 6.17 3.90
CA LEU A 424 -7.81 6.35 2.62
C LEU A 424 -6.29 6.12 2.70
N ASP A 425 -5.73 6.07 3.93
CA ASP A 425 -4.30 5.85 4.13
C ASP A 425 -3.87 4.52 3.49
N GLY A 426 -2.71 4.54 2.83
CA GLY A 426 -2.19 3.38 2.12
C GLY A 426 -2.90 3.04 0.80
N SER A 427 -3.93 3.82 0.37
CA SER A 427 -4.69 3.55 -0.86
C SER A 427 -4.58 4.67 -1.90
N TYR A 428 -4.20 5.88 -1.48
CA TYR A 428 -4.09 7.05 -2.36
C TYR A 428 -2.76 7.76 -2.12
N THR A 429 -2.24 8.39 -3.17
CA THR A 429 -0.97 9.13 -3.11
C THR A 429 -1.19 10.51 -2.52
N VAL A 430 -0.81 10.71 -1.26
CA VAL A 430 -0.67 12.04 -0.66
C VAL A 430 0.67 12.63 -1.09
N PHE A 431 0.68 13.87 -1.58
CA PHE A 431 1.89 14.53 -2.09
C PHE A 431 2.06 15.98 -1.63
N GLY A 432 1.08 16.52 -0.87
CA GLY A 432 1.13 17.87 -0.32
C GLY A 432 0.23 18.04 0.89
N GLN A 433 0.37 19.19 1.55
CA GLN A 433 -0.42 19.61 2.71
C GLN A 433 -0.67 21.12 2.66
N VAL A 434 -1.91 21.55 2.96
CA VAL A 434 -2.24 22.98 3.11
C VAL A 434 -1.40 23.58 4.23
N ILE A 435 -0.79 24.74 3.96
CA ILE A 435 -0.02 25.54 4.92
C ILE A 435 -0.65 26.92 5.17
N ASP A 436 -1.59 27.33 4.32
CA ASP A 436 -2.42 28.53 4.51
C ASP A 436 -3.66 28.45 3.59
N GLY A 437 -4.81 28.98 4.03
CA GLY A 437 -6.07 28.91 3.29
C GLY A 437 -6.90 27.64 3.56
N LEU A 438 -6.69 26.96 4.69
CA LEU A 438 -7.53 25.82 5.08
C LEU A 438 -8.98 26.23 5.31
N ASP A 439 -9.22 27.46 5.80
CA ASP A 439 -10.54 28.05 5.94
C ASP A 439 -11.27 28.20 4.60
N VAL A 440 -10.54 28.55 3.52
CA VAL A 440 -11.06 28.58 2.14
C VAL A 440 -11.53 27.18 1.72
N VAL A 441 -10.73 26.14 1.98
CA VAL A 441 -11.10 24.75 1.66
C VAL A 441 -12.35 24.32 2.42
N PHE A 442 -12.44 24.66 3.71
CA PHE A 442 -13.59 24.35 4.56
C PHE A 442 -14.84 25.20 4.22
N GLU A 443 -14.69 26.35 3.56
CA GLU A 443 -15.83 27.11 3.02
C GLU A 443 -16.34 26.44 1.74
N ILE A 444 -15.47 26.01 0.84
CA ILE A 444 -15.85 25.31 -0.39
C ILE A 444 -16.61 24.01 -0.10
N GLN A 445 -16.23 23.24 0.92
CA GLN A 445 -16.94 21.99 1.26
C GLN A 445 -18.43 22.20 1.62
N LYS A 446 -18.82 23.43 2.00
CA LYS A 446 -20.20 23.78 2.36
C LYS A 446 -21.07 24.17 1.16
N THR A 447 -20.46 24.27 -0.02
CA THR A 447 -21.15 24.59 -1.27
C THR A 447 -22.31 23.64 -1.52
N GLU A 448 -23.42 24.16 -2.03
CA GLU A 448 -24.58 23.37 -2.45
C GLU A 448 -24.20 22.45 -3.62
N THR A 449 -24.48 21.16 -3.51
CA THR A 449 -24.14 20.16 -4.52
C THR A 449 -25.38 19.41 -5.02
N ASP A 450 -25.35 18.94 -6.26
CA ASP A 450 -26.31 17.98 -6.80
C ASP A 450 -26.16 16.63 -6.08
N THR A 451 -27.21 16.20 -5.40
CA THR A 451 -27.23 14.99 -4.58
C THR A 451 -27.05 13.69 -5.37
N THR A 452 -27.05 13.75 -6.70
CA THR A 452 -26.89 12.57 -7.57
C THR A 452 -25.43 12.28 -7.93
N ASN A 453 -24.56 13.31 -7.93
CA ASN A 453 -23.19 13.21 -8.39
C ASN A 453 -22.18 14.06 -7.59
N ASP A 454 -22.63 14.69 -6.51
CA ASP A 454 -21.84 15.56 -5.61
C ASP A 454 -21.19 16.78 -6.32
N LYS A 455 -21.67 17.14 -7.53
CA LYS A 455 -21.16 18.30 -8.26
C LYS A 455 -21.72 19.59 -7.65
N PRO A 456 -20.88 20.64 -7.40
CA PRO A 456 -21.36 21.96 -7.03
C PRO A 456 -22.42 22.49 -8.02
N VAL A 457 -23.53 23.07 -7.49
CA VAL A 457 -24.60 23.69 -8.27
C VAL A 457 -24.06 24.91 -9.02
N GLU A 458 -23.21 25.68 -8.37
CA GLU A 458 -22.42 26.76 -8.97
C GLU A 458 -20.98 26.32 -9.11
N ASP A 459 -20.36 26.54 -10.27
CA ASP A 459 -19.00 26.08 -10.52
C ASP A 459 -17.99 26.78 -9.59
N VAL A 460 -17.24 26.00 -8.83
CA VAL A 460 -16.10 26.45 -8.02
C VAL A 460 -14.85 26.41 -8.90
N VAL A 461 -14.38 27.56 -9.38
CA VAL A 461 -13.37 27.69 -10.43
C VAL A 461 -11.99 27.96 -9.84
N ILE A 462 -10.99 27.22 -10.27
CA ILE A 462 -9.57 27.49 -10.03
C ILE A 462 -9.13 28.56 -11.02
N ASP A 463 -8.85 29.77 -10.56
CA ASP A 463 -8.41 30.87 -11.44
C ASP A 463 -6.95 30.67 -11.88
N SER A 464 -6.08 30.18 -10.99
CA SER A 464 -4.70 29.86 -11.32
C SER A 464 -4.06 28.93 -10.29
N VAL A 465 -3.06 28.15 -10.74
CA VAL A 465 -2.17 27.39 -9.88
C VAL A 465 -0.74 27.73 -10.26
N THR A 466 0.02 28.30 -9.31
CA THR A 466 1.41 28.70 -9.52
C THR A 466 2.36 27.99 -8.56
N VAL A 467 3.60 27.85 -8.96
CA VAL A 467 4.70 27.33 -8.11
C VAL A 467 5.58 28.50 -7.70
N GLU A 468 5.75 28.69 -6.42
CA GLU A 468 6.50 29.79 -5.83
C GLU A 468 7.53 29.27 -4.82
N LYS A 469 8.50 30.09 -4.44
CA LYS A 469 9.39 29.76 -3.34
C LYS A 469 8.75 30.17 -2.02
N TYR A 470 8.87 29.29 -1.02
CA TYR A 470 8.41 29.63 0.33
C TYR A 470 9.25 30.78 0.89
N ASP A 471 8.59 31.81 1.36
CA ASP A 471 9.19 33.08 1.80
C ASP A 471 9.33 33.20 3.33
N GLY A 472 9.07 32.10 4.08
CA GLY A 472 9.10 32.10 5.52
C GLY A 472 7.85 32.70 6.17
N SER A 473 6.74 32.87 5.42
CA SER A 473 5.46 33.38 5.96
C SER A 473 4.88 32.45 7.03
N ASP A 474 4.01 32.99 7.88
CA ASP A 474 3.35 32.23 8.93
C ASP A 474 2.51 31.09 8.34
N ILE A 475 2.63 29.92 8.97
CA ILE A 475 1.90 28.72 8.60
C ILE A 475 0.66 28.56 9.50
N LYS A 476 -0.44 28.17 8.89
CA LYS A 476 -1.72 27.88 9.55
C LYS A 476 -2.16 26.47 9.20
N TRP A 477 -1.86 25.54 10.08
CA TRP A 477 -2.13 24.13 9.86
C TRP A 477 -3.56 23.70 10.14
N PHE A 478 -4.20 24.37 11.13
CA PHE A 478 -5.48 23.94 11.66
C PHE A 478 -6.53 25.00 11.43
N ILE A 479 -7.79 24.59 11.34
CA ILE A 479 -8.89 25.53 11.18
C ILE A 479 -9.00 26.53 12.35
N SER A 480 -8.54 26.12 13.54
CA SER A 480 -8.46 26.99 14.71
C SER A 480 -7.42 28.12 14.60
N ASP A 481 -6.50 28.06 13.64
CA ASP A 481 -5.50 29.10 13.39
C ASP A 481 -6.06 30.31 12.65
N TYR A 482 -7.29 30.17 12.16
CA TYR A 482 -8.02 31.23 11.48
C TYR A 482 -8.98 31.89 12.45
N ASP A 483 -8.92 33.24 12.59
CA ASP A 483 -9.89 34.01 13.38
C ASP A 483 -11.30 33.77 12.80
N THR A 484 -12.06 32.89 13.43
CA THR A 484 -13.51 32.91 13.25
C THR A 484 -14.00 34.16 13.90
N ALA A 485 -14.26 35.22 13.11
CA ALA A 485 -14.96 36.37 13.60
C ALA A 485 -16.25 35.87 14.27
N SER A 486 -16.27 35.90 15.58
CA SER A 486 -17.48 35.61 16.35
C SER A 486 -18.60 36.52 15.85
N ASP A 487 -19.63 35.90 15.34
CA ASP A 487 -20.91 36.55 15.09
C ASP A 487 -21.51 36.93 16.46
N ASP A 488 -20.96 37.99 17.05
CA ASP A 488 -21.40 38.57 18.32
C ASP A 488 -22.59 39.51 18.05
N THR A 489 -23.73 38.90 17.68
CA THR A 489 -25.02 39.52 17.73
C THR A 489 -25.96 38.83 18.71
N SER A 490 -25.60 38.86 20.02
CA SER A 490 -26.57 38.68 21.08
C SER A 490 -26.52 39.93 21.98
N GLY A 491 -27.50 40.78 21.77
CA GLY A 491 -27.70 42.01 22.49
C GLY A 491 -27.76 41.80 24.00
N GLU A 492 -27.29 42.84 24.64
CA GLU A 492 -27.47 43.16 26.05
C GLU A 492 -28.88 42.83 26.57
N ASN A 493 -28.93 42.04 27.62
CA ASN A 493 -29.90 42.29 28.71
C ASN A 493 -29.29 41.82 30.02
N GLY A 494 -29.00 42.80 30.89
CA GLY A 494 -28.48 42.60 32.22
C GLY A 494 -29.46 41.89 33.15
N ALA A 495 -28.91 41.13 34.02
CA ALA A 495 -29.40 40.92 35.38
C ALA A 495 -28.21 40.48 36.22
N GLU A 496 -27.77 41.38 37.07
CA GLU A 496 -26.95 41.09 38.26
C GLU A 496 -27.69 40.06 39.12
N ASP A 497 -27.01 39.00 39.52
CA ASP A 497 -27.30 38.34 40.78
C ASP A 497 -26.00 37.78 41.39
N SER A 498 -25.66 38.41 42.49
CA SER A 498 -24.60 38.07 43.45
C SER A 498 -24.93 36.78 44.20
N TYR A 499 -24.01 35.84 44.27
CA TYR A 499 -23.95 34.90 45.39
C TYR A 499 -22.52 34.75 45.90
N GLU A 500 -22.44 34.98 47.19
CA GLU A 500 -21.27 34.97 48.08
C GLU A 500 -20.66 33.57 48.20
N SER A 501 -19.34 33.59 48.44
CA SER A 501 -18.51 32.49 48.88
C SER A 501 -18.90 32.01 50.28
N GLU A 502 -18.98 30.72 50.54
CA GLU A 502 -18.73 30.12 51.84
C GLU A 502 -17.78 28.94 51.74
N ASP A 503 -16.68 29.08 52.45
CA ASP A 503 -15.73 28.06 52.82
C ASP A 503 -16.39 26.95 53.65
N THR A 504 -16.01 25.71 53.47
CA THR A 504 -15.85 24.76 54.59
C THR A 504 -14.86 23.65 54.27
N GLU A 505 -13.93 23.54 55.23
CA GLU A 505 -12.85 22.57 55.36
C GLU A 505 -13.29 21.11 55.55
N ALA A 506 -12.37 20.24 55.13
CA ALA A 506 -11.90 19.00 55.73
C ALA A 506 -12.86 18.00 56.41
N TYR A 507 -12.72 16.72 55.99
CA TYR A 507 -12.42 15.62 56.95
C TYR A 507 -11.77 14.46 56.18
N ALA A 508 -10.64 14.00 56.80
CA ALA A 508 -9.89 12.80 56.46
C ALA A 508 -10.49 11.56 57.19
N GLU A 509 -10.04 10.34 56.74
CA GLU A 509 -10.04 9.04 57.42
C GLU A 509 -11.35 8.19 57.35
N GLU A 510 -11.34 7.13 56.59
CA GLU A 510 -11.00 5.72 56.95
C GLU A 510 -10.78 4.89 55.68
#